data_41bded5edf5fce1d5cf36827ab86b607
#
_entry.id   41bded5edf5fce1d5cf36827ab86b607
#
_cell.length_a   1.000
_cell.length_b   1.000
_cell.length_c   1.000
_cell.angle_alpha   90.00
_cell.angle_beta   90.00
_cell.angle_gamma   90.00
#
_symmetry.space_group_name_H-M   'P 1'
#
loop_
_entity.id
_entity.type
_entity.pdbx_description
1 polymer ?
#
loop_
_entity_poly.entity_id
_entity_poly.type
_entity_poly.pdbx_seq_one_letter_code
_entity_poly.pdbx_strand_id
1 'polypeptide(L)'
;MKVTDFQNRVYSALLEVPPGKVVTYGALGRRIGCGSAQAVGQALRVNPFAPRVPCHMVVAADGSLCGFNGKRDGEQMVRKRSLLESEGVGFLPDGRVLPSAIMA
;
A
#
# COMPACT_ATOMS: atom_id res chain seq x y z
N MET A 1 14.65 15.85 3.98
CA MET A 1 14.87 14.80 2.96
C MET A 1 14.22 15.20 1.65
N LYS A 2 14.96 15.03 0.57
CA LYS A 2 14.45 15.41 -0.74
C LYS A 2 13.72 14.24 -1.40
N VAL A 3 12.51 14.48 -1.84
CA VAL A 3 11.65 13.48 -2.48
C VAL A 3 11.71 13.69 -4.00
N THR A 4 11.87 12.60 -4.76
CA THR A 4 11.92 12.68 -6.22
C THR A 4 10.51 12.94 -6.79
N ASP A 5 10.46 13.42 -8.05
CA ASP A 5 9.17 13.62 -8.73
C ASP A 5 8.37 12.31 -8.80
N PHE A 6 9.06 11.20 -9.07
CA PHE A 6 8.41 9.89 -9.11
C PHE A 6 7.81 9.54 -7.76
N GLN A 7 8.56 9.72 -6.68
CA GLN A 7 8.09 9.44 -5.33
C GLN A 7 6.88 10.31 -4.99
N ASN A 8 6.92 11.59 -5.33
CA ASN A 8 5.79 12.49 -5.12
C ASN A 8 4.53 12.01 -5.85
N ARG A 9 4.68 11.52 -7.06
CA ARG A 9 3.54 11.02 -7.84
C ARG A 9 2.92 9.79 -7.18
N VAL A 10 3.76 8.88 -6.68
CA VAL A 10 3.29 7.70 -5.95
C VAL A 10 2.51 8.13 -4.71
N TYR A 11 3.09 9.02 -3.92
CA TYR A 11 2.47 9.45 -2.66
C TYR A 11 1.16 10.21 -2.90
N SER A 12 1.12 11.07 -3.90
CA SER A 12 -0.10 11.82 -4.23
C SER A 12 -1.22 10.89 -4.68
N ALA A 13 -0.90 9.89 -5.49
CA ALA A 13 -1.90 8.93 -5.94
C ALA A 13 -2.43 8.09 -4.77
N LEU A 14 -1.56 7.74 -3.83
CA LEU A 14 -1.95 6.95 -2.67
C LEU A 14 -2.90 7.73 -1.75
N LEU A 15 -2.70 9.04 -1.63
CA LEU A 15 -3.57 9.89 -0.81
C LEU A 15 -5.00 9.94 -1.35
N GLU A 16 -5.22 9.55 -2.59
CA GLU A 16 -6.57 9.52 -3.19
C GLU A 16 -7.33 8.25 -2.83
N VAL A 17 -6.67 7.26 -2.22
CA VAL A 17 -7.34 6.01 -1.81
C VAL A 17 -8.13 6.29 -0.53
N PRO A 18 -9.46 6.05 -0.53
CA PRO A 18 -10.26 6.32 0.66
C PRO A 18 -10.01 5.27 1.76
N PRO A 19 -10.22 5.64 3.04
CA PRO A 19 -10.15 4.68 4.13
C PRO A 19 -11.13 3.51 3.90
N GLY A 20 -10.71 2.31 4.26
CA GLY A 20 -11.51 1.11 4.04
C GLY A 20 -11.27 0.45 2.70
N LYS A 21 -10.43 1.05 1.86
CA LYS A 21 -10.03 0.48 0.58
C LYS A 21 -8.55 0.30 0.53
N VAL A 22 -8.09 -0.61 -0.34
CA VAL A 22 -6.67 -0.83 -0.60
C VAL A 22 -6.44 -0.79 -2.11
N VAL A 23 -5.19 -0.64 -2.51
CA VAL A 23 -4.80 -0.62 -3.92
C VAL A 23 -3.60 -1.55 -4.08
N THR A 24 -3.50 -2.22 -5.23
CA THR A 24 -2.32 -3.06 -5.50
C THR A 24 -1.18 -2.19 -6.01
N TYR A 25 0.04 -2.70 -5.88
CA TYR A 25 1.22 -2.00 -6.40
C TYR A 25 1.08 -1.72 -7.89
N GLY A 26 0.59 -2.70 -8.64
CA GLY A 26 0.40 -2.53 -10.08
C GLY A 26 -0.65 -1.49 -10.43
N ALA A 27 -1.77 -1.48 -9.72
CA ALA A 27 -2.83 -0.50 -9.96
C ALA A 27 -2.36 0.92 -9.62
N LEU A 28 -1.60 1.07 -8.52
CA LEU A 28 -1.04 2.37 -8.15
C LEU A 28 -0.07 2.85 -9.22
N GLY A 29 0.78 1.95 -9.73
CA GLY A 29 1.69 2.29 -10.82
C GLY A 29 0.95 2.74 -12.07
N ARG A 30 -0.12 2.05 -12.45
CA ARG A 30 -0.91 2.43 -13.63
C ARG A 30 -1.51 3.83 -13.49
N ARG A 31 -1.91 4.21 -12.30
CA ARG A 31 -2.48 5.55 -12.04
C ARG A 31 -1.50 6.67 -12.35
N ILE A 32 -0.22 6.40 -12.20
CA ILE A 32 0.82 7.42 -12.42
C ILE A 32 1.60 7.17 -13.73
N GLY A 33 1.12 6.26 -14.56
CA GLY A 33 1.75 5.96 -15.85
C GLY A 33 3.02 5.15 -15.75
N CYS A 34 3.22 4.43 -14.65
CA CYS A 34 4.39 3.59 -14.41
C CYS A 34 4.00 2.12 -14.54
N GLY A 35 4.69 1.37 -15.38
CA GLY A 35 4.44 -0.06 -15.58
C GLY A 35 5.16 -0.98 -14.60
N SER A 36 5.89 -0.42 -13.62
CA SER A 36 6.71 -1.22 -12.71
C SER A 36 6.18 -1.18 -11.28
N ALA A 37 5.58 -2.30 -10.85
CA ALA A 37 5.16 -2.45 -9.47
C ALA A 37 6.36 -2.40 -8.52
N GLN A 38 7.51 -2.87 -8.97
CA GLN A 38 8.74 -2.84 -8.17
C GLN A 38 9.19 -1.41 -7.89
N ALA A 39 9.12 -0.53 -8.88
CA ALA A 39 9.49 0.88 -8.69
C ALA A 39 8.57 1.56 -7.67
N VAL A 40 7.26 1.26 -7.74
CA VAL A 40 6.29 1.75 -6.78
C VAL A 40 6.65 1.26 -5.38
N GLY A 41 6.98 -0.02 -5.23
CA GLY A 41 7.38 -0.60 -3.95
C GLY A 41 8.60 0.08 -3.36
N GLN A 42 9.59 0.41 -4.19
CA GLN A 42 10.78 1.11 -3.73
C GLN A 42 10.44 2.52 -3.20
N ALA A 43 9.57 3.24 -3.89
CA ALA A 43 9.13 4.56 -3.44
C ALA A 43 8.42 4.48 -2.08
N LEU A 44 7.57 3.47 -1.91
CA LEU A 44 6.83 3.29 -0.65
C LEU A 44 7.74 2.87 0.50
N ARG A 45 8.78 2.09 0.18
CA ARG A 45 9.72 1.62 1.19
C ARG A 45 10.45 2.77 1.88
N VAL A 46 10.73 3.84 1.15
CA VAL A 46 11.47 5.00 1.68
C VAL A 46 10.56 6.16 2.04
N ASN A 47 9.24 5.92 2.14
CA ASN A 47 8.25 6.96 2.42
C ASN A 47 8.60 7.72 3.71
N PRO A 48 8.97 9.03 3.61
CA PRO A 48 9.32 9.82 4.79
C PRO A 48 8.09 10.43 5.47
N PHE A 49 6.90 10.26 4.89
CA PHE A 49 5.68 10.91 5.34
C PHE A 49 4.71 9.96 6.04
N ALA A 50 5.14 8.75 6.39
CA ALA A 50 4.28 7.81 7.08
C ALA A 50 3.95 8.34 8.48
N PRO A 51 2.73 8.17 8.99
CA PRO A 51 1.59 7.53 8.35
C PRO A 51 0.71 8.47 7.53
N ARG A 52 1.10 9.73 7.34
CA ARG A 52 0.33 10.70 6.57
C ARG A 52 0.10 10.19 5.15
N VAL A 53 1.14 9.66 4.51
CA VAL A 53 0.99 8.91 3.27
C VAL A 53 0.79 7.46 3.66
N PRO A 54 -0.42 6.90 3.46
CA PRO A 54 -0.80 5.62 4.07
C PRO A 54 -0.30 4.42 3.28
N CYS A 55 0.99 4.16 3.34
CA CYS A 55 1.61 3.05 2.60
C CYS A 55 1.07 1.68 3.00
N HIS A 56 0.41 1.58 4.17
CA HIS A 56 -0.23 0.32 4.59
C HIS A 56 -1.41 -0.07 3.71
N MET A 57 -1.93 0.85 2.90
CA MET A 57 -3.05 0.58 2.00
C MET A 57 -2.64 -0.09 0.69
N VAL A 58 -1.35 -0.35 0.47
CA VAL A 58 -0.88 -0.98 -0.75
C VAL A 58 -0.61 -2.45 -0.48
N VAL A 59 -1.18 -3.31 -1.31
CA VAL A 59 -1.08 -4.76 -1.17
C VAL A 59 -0.60 -5.40 -2.45
N ALA A 60 -0.21 -6.68 -2.38
CA ALA A 60 0.20 -7.44 -3.56
C ALA A 60 -1.00 -7.70 -4.48
N ALA A 61 -0.71 -8.12 -5.71
CA ALA A 61 -1.74 -8.34 -6.73
C ALA A 61 -2.81 -9.36 -6.29
N ASP A 62 -2.43 -10.32 -5.45
CA ASP A 62 -3.34 -11.35 -4.95
C ASP A 62 -4.05 -10.94 -3.66
N GLY A 63 -3.83 -9.72 -3.18
CA GLY A 63 -4.43 -9.22 -1.95
C GLY A 63 -3.63 -9.53 -0.69
N SER A 64 -2.49 -10.19 -0.80
CA SER A 64 -1.68 -10.51 0.38
C SER A 64 -0.93 -9.29 0.89
N LEU A 65 -0.69 -9.25 2.20
CA LEU A 65 0.13 -8.22 2.81
C LEU A 65 1.59 -8.56 2.54
N CYS A 66 2.31 -7.68 1.85
CA CYS A 66 3.65 -8.01 1.37
C CYS A 66 4.76 -7.23 2.05
N GLY A 67 4.46 -6.53 3.12
CA GLY A 67 5.47 -5.82 3.89
C GLY A 67 5.03 -4.46 4.31
N PHE A 68 5.72 -3.88 5.28
CA PHE A 68 5.42 -2.56 5.82
C PHE A 68 6.73 -1.95 6.31
N ASN A 69 6.95 -0.67 5.96
CA ASN A 69 8.19 0.04 6.30
C ASN A 69 9.44 -0.70 5.81
N GLY A 70 9.34 -1.37 4.67
CA GLY A 70 10.45 -2.13 4.11
C GLY A 70 10.74 -3.45 4.82
N LYS A 71 9.90 -3.84 5.77
CA LYS A 71 10.05 -5.06 6.56
C LYS A 71 8.98 -6.07 6.22
N ARG A 72 9.33 -7.35 6.36
CA ARG A 72 8.39 -8.46 6.17
C ARG A 72 8.33 -9.35 7.40
N ASP A 73 8.81 -8.87 8.53
CA ASP A 73 8.74 -9.65 9.76
C ASP A 73 7.31 -9.64 10.33
N GLY A 74 7.04 -10.58 11.24
CA GLY A 74 5.69 -10.78 11.76
C GLY A 74 5.13 -9.57 12.46
N GLU A 75 5.95 -8.82 13.18
CA GLU A 75 5.51 -7.64 13.90
C GLU A 75 5.01 -6.55 12.94
N GLN A 76 5.75 -6.29 11.86
CA GLN A 76 5.36 -5.28 10.88
C GLN A 76 4.11 -5.70 10.12
N MET A 77 3.97 -6.99 9.82
CA MET A 77 2.78 -7.49 9.13
C MET A 77 1.54 -7.38 10.02
N VAL A 78 1.66 -7.69 11.30
CA VAL A 78 0.56 -7.56 12.27
C VAL A 78 0.14 -6.09 12.36
N ARG A 79 1.11 -5.18 12.39
CA ARG A 79 0.84 -3.75 12.47
C ARG A 79 0.10 -3.25 11.25
N LYS A 80 0.51 -3.67 10.04
CA LYS A 80 -0.15 -3.32 8.80
C LYS A 80 -1.59 -3.81 8.80
N ARG A 81 -1.82 -5.06 9.21
CA ARG A 81 -3.15 -5.64 9.28
C ARG A 81 -4.03 -4.87 10.27
N SER A 82 -3.49 -4.54 11.45
CA SER A 82 -4.25 -3.80 12.46
C SER A 82 -4.70 -2.45 11.95
N LEU A 83 -3.83 -1.74 11.25
CA LEU A 83 -4.18 -0.45 10.66
C LEU A 83 -5.31 -0.59 9.65
N LEU A 84 -5.24 -1.60 8.78
CA LEU A 84 -6.29 -1.83 7.79
C LEU A 84 -7.61 -2.23 8.44
N GLU A 85 -7.56 -3.09 9.45
CA GLU A 85 -8.76 -3.49 10.18
C GLU A 85 -9.43 -2.30 10.86
N SER A 86 -8.63 -1.39 11.41
CA SER A 86 -9.16 -0.20 12.06
C SER A 86 -9.87 0.73 11.08
N GLU A 87 -9.56 0.60 9.79
CA GLU A 87 -10.18 1.39 8.72
C GLU A 87 -11.36 0.65 8.06
N GLY A 88 -11.70 -0.52 8.55
CA GLY A 88 -12.85 -1.27 8.04
C GLY A 88 -12.53 -2.26 6.93
N VAL A 89 -11.26 -2.54 6.68
CA VAL A 89 -10.87 -3.52 5.66
C VAL A 89 -11.07 -4.94 6.20
N GLY A 90 -11.81 -5.76 5.45
CA GLY A 90 -12.03 -7.16 5.81
C GLY A 90 -10.96 -8.07 5.23
N PHE A 91 -10.79 -9.24 5.83
CA PHE A 91 -9.79 -10.21 5.43
C PHE A 91 -10.39 -11.59 5.21
N LEU A 92 -9.82 -12.33 4.26
CA LEU A 92 -10.14 -13.73 4.04
C LEU A 92 -9.49 -14.60 5.14
N PRO A 93 -9.97 -15.84 5.32
CA PRO A 93 -9.38 -16.72 6.33
C PRO A 93 -7.87 -16.99 6.15
N ASP A 94 -7.37 -16.87 4.92
CA ASP A 94 -5.94 -17.07 4.63
C ASP A 94 -5.10 -15.81 4.85
N GLY A 95 -5.70 -14.71 5.31
CA GLY A 95 -4.99 -13.47 5.61
C GLY A 95 -4.93 -12.46 4.48
N ARG A 96 -5.47 -12.79 3.31
CA ARG A 96 -5.54 -11.83 2.20
C ARG A 96 -6.70 -10.87 2.41
N VAL A 97 -6.55 -9.65 1.87
CA VAL A 97 -7.62 -8.66 1.90
C VAL A 97 -8.80 -9.14 1.05
N LEU A 98 -10.02 -8.87 1.51
CA LEU A 98 -11.22 -9.19 0.72
C LEU A 98 -11.16 -8.48 -0.62
N PRO A 99 -11.45 -9.19 -1.74
CA PRO A 99 -11.40 -8.57 -3.07
C PRO A 99 -12.26 -7.32 -3.21
N SER A 100 -13.36 -7.22 -2.47
CA SER A 100 -14.23 -6.06 -2.52
C SER A 100 -13.59 -4.79 -1.97
N ALA A 101 -12.53 -4.91 -1.20
CA ALA A 101 -11.80 -3.75 -0.67
C ALA A 101 -10.72 -3.26 -1.62
N ILE A 102 -10.39 -4.01 -2.66
CA ILE A 102 -9.31 -3.68 -3.59
C ILE A 102 -9.85 -2.77 -4.69
N MET A 103 -9.24 -1.58 -4.81
CA MET A 103 -9.57 -0.65 -5.89
C MET A 103 -8.91 -1.09 -7.19
N ALA A 104 -9.64 -0.88 -8.28
CA ALA A 104 -9.10 -1.15 -9.62
C ALA A 104 -8.04 -0.12 -10.01
#